data_531347a9275b388b22a2d4c52df74ee8
#
_entry.id   531347a9275b388b22a2d4c52df74ee8
#
_cell.length_a   1.000
_cell.length_b   1.000
_cell.length_c   1.000
_cell.angle_alpha   90.00
_cell.angle_beta   90.00
_cell.angle_gamma   90.00
#
_symmetry.space_group_name_H-M   'P 1'
#
loop_
_entity.id
_entity.type
_entity.pdbx_description
1 polymer ?
#
loop_
_entity_poly.entity_id
_entity_poly.type
_entity_poly.pdbx_seq_one_letter_code
_entity_poly.pdbx_strand_id
1 'polypeptide(L)'
;NIINSNKINDVLGSNSVYTSYKKNIASNNNFNWVINTKNKMNSSIINSLDSDSYPFISFGGKFSQDIALLNFDFKKINTFSQEGEAYTEFLVSSDSEIILDPIWIKNHTTNEYDFVFQDIENVLYYYSNKGNLIWRRNLSSRIIGDIKQIDAYKNGRLQMLFRTEDRLYLFDRNGNQVNDLSFDLELANNINPISVFDYEKNRNYRIVITYDNQIIMYDAKGKIVNGFSPDNFSSDIIKSPVHIRIDGRDYIVVQL
;
A
#
# COMPACT_ATOMS: atom_id res chain seq x y z
N ASN A 1 4.99 -25.58 28.28
CA ASN A 1 3.61 -25.63 28.80
C ASN A 1 2.68 -25.10 27.72
N ILE A 2 1.87 -25.99 27.13
CA ILE A 2 0.82 -25.61 26.19
C ILE A 2 -0.31 -25.02 27.03
N ILE A 3 -0.53 -23.73 26.93
CA ILE A 3 -1.60 -23.06 27.65
C ILE A 3 -2.82 -23.01 26.73
N ASN A 4 -3.90 -23.63 27.15
CA ASN A 4 -5.19 -23.58 26.46
C ASN A 4 -5.72 -22.12 26.51
N SER A 5 -6.40 -21.69 25.45
CA SER A 5 -6.85 -20.30 25.23
C SER A 5 -7.57 -19.64 26.43
N ASN A 6 -8.19 -20.45 27.30
CA ASN A 6 -8.89 -19.95 28.49
C ASN A 6 -7.98 -19.65 29.70
N LYS A 7 -6.73 -20.15 29.73
CA LYS A 7 -5.75 -19.87 30.79
C LYS A 7 -4.80 -18.73 30.46
N ILE A 8 -4.83 -18.20 29.28
CA ILE A 8 -3.96 -17.09 28.86
C ILE A 8 -4.27 -15.84 29.69
N ASN A 9 -5.52 -15.59 30.02
CA ASN A 9 -5.93 -14.44 30.83
C ASN A 9 -5.37 -14.50 32.27
N ASP A 10 -5.17 -15.69 32.83
CA ASP A 10 -4.65 -15.85 34.20
C ASP A 10 -3.14 -15.62 34.27
N VAL A 11 -2.42 -15.84 33.18
CA VAL A 11 -0.96 -15.70 33.12
C VAL A 11 -0.53 -14.27 32.74
N LEU A 12 -1.35 -13.56 31.95
CA LEU A 12 -1.00 -12.27 31.36
C LEU A 12 -1.74 -11.09 32.03
N GLY A 13 -2.66 -11.38 32.93
CA GLY A 13 -3.44 -10.36 33.64
C GLY A 13 -4.42 -9.59 32.73
N SER A 14 -5.25 -8.76 33.31
CA SER A 14 -6.19 -7.86 32.63
C SER A 14 -5.47 -6.62 32.05
N ASN A 15 -4.31 -6.80 31.44
CA ASN A 15 -3.55 -5.67 30.89
C ASN A 15 -4.16 -5.25 29.56
N SER A 16 -4.54 -3.98 29.44
CA SER A 16 -5.07 -3.35 28.22
C SER A 16 -4.17 -3.57 27.00
N VAL A 17 -2.86 -3.63 27.21
CA VAL A 17 -1.84 -3.91 26.19
C VAL A 17 -2.00 -5.31 25.62
N TYR A 18 -2.26 -6.33 26.46
CA TYR A 18 -2.50 -7.68 25.97
C TYR A 18 -3.81 -7.82 25.21
N THR A 19 -4.86 -7.14 25.65
CA THR A 19 -6.15 -7.14 24.97
C THR A 19 -6.04 -6.53 23.56
N SER A 20 -5.28 -5.46 23.44
CA SER A 20 -4.96 -4.85 22.15
C SER A 20 -4.13 -5.79 21.26
N TYR A 21 -3.16 -6.50 21.85
CA TYR A 21 -2.32 -7.45 21.13
C TYR A 21 -3.10 -8.67 20.63
N LYS A 22 -4.00 -9.20 21.44
CA LYS A 22 -4.86 -10.36 21.13
C LYS A 22 -5.71 -10.15 19.87
N LYS A 23 -6.18 -8.94 19.64
CA LYS A 23 -6.97 -8.60 18.43
C LYS A 23 -6.18 -8.74 17.12
N ASN A 24 -4.86 -8.76 17.20
CA ASN A 24 -3.96 -8.79 16.05
C ASN A 24 -3.27 -10.15 15.82
N ILE A 25 -3.56 -11.15 16.66
CA ILE A 25 -3.06 -12.51 16.44
C ILE A 25 -3.86 -13.12 15.30
N ALA A 26 -3.17 -13.61 14.26
CA ALA A 26 -3.81 -14.21 13.10
C ALA A 26 -4.71 -15.38 13.52
N SER A 27 -6.01 -15.23 13.31
CA SER A 27 -7.03 -16.22 13.72
C SER A 27 -6.95 -17.54 12.94
N ASN A 28 -6.20 -17.60 11.83
CA ASN A 28 -6.11 -18.73 10.92
C ASN A 28 -4.88 -19.62 11.14
N ASN A 29 -4.12 -19.44 12.21
CA ASN A 29 -3.00 -20.29 12.55
C ASN A 29 -3.45 -21.56 13.26
N ASN A 30 -2.75 -22.68 13.04
CA ASN A 30 -2.98 -23.92 13.77
C ASN A 30 -2.54 -23.82 15.24
N PHE A 31 -1.56 -22.93 15.51
CA PHE A 31 -1.15 -22.59 16.85
C PHE A 31 -0.69 -21.13 16.91
N ASN A 32 -0.78 -20.54 18.10
CA ASN A 32 -0.21 -19.23 18.41
C ASN A 32 0.40 -19.27 19.81
N TRP A 33 1.63 -18.79 19.93
CA TRP A 33 2.31 -18.57 21.20
C TRP A 33 2.52 -17.09 21.42
N VAL A 34 2.29 -16.66 22.64
CA VAL A 34 2.56 -15.29 23.06
C VAL A 34 3.55 -15.35 24.21
N ILE A 35 4.61 -14.59 24.10
CA ILE A 35 5.68 -14.51 25.07
C ILE A 35 5.65 -13.11 25.68
N ASN A 36 5.58 -13.04 27.02
CA ASN A 36 5.82 -11.81 27.74
C ASN A 36 7.33 -11.63 27.93
N THR A 37 7.91 -10.63 27.29
CA THR A 37 9.37 -10.38 27.28
C THR A 37 9.92 -9.89 28.61
N LYS A 38 9.07 -9.40 29.53
CA LYS A 38 9.46 -9.04 30.91
C LYS A 38 9.82 -10.28 31.75
N ASN A 39 9.35 -11.45 31.34
CA ASN A 39 9.73 -12.70 31.99
C ASN A 39 11.05 -13.20 31.38
N LYS A 40 12.11 -13.22 32.19
CA LYS A 40 13.41 -13.75 31.73
C LYS A 40 13.27 -15.18 31.21
N MET A 41 13.72 -15.38 29.97
CA MET A 41 13.70 -16.69 29.29
C MET A 41 15.15 -17.14 29.01
N ASN A 42 15.34 -18.46 28.87
CA ASN A 42 16.62 -19.03 28.45
C ASN A 42 16.89 -18.81 26.92
N SER A 43 16.73 -17.57 26.47
CA SER A 43 16.98 -17.20 25.07
C SER A 43 17.70 -15.86 25.04
N SER A 44 18.90 -15.87 24.49
CA SER A 44 19.72 -14.67 24.31
C SER A 44 19.04 -13.63 23.40
N ILE A 45 18.31 -14.08 22.40
CA ILE A 45 17.60 -13.20 21.44
C ILE A 45 16.47 -12.45 22.15
N ILE A 46 15.65 -13.16 22.93
CA ILE A 46 14.51 -12.54 23.64
C ILE A 46 15.04 -11.61 24.75
N ASN A 47 16.10 -12.01 25.44
CA ASN A 47 16.68 -11.19 26.50
C ASN A 47 17.44 -9.96 25.99
N SER A 48 17.79 -9.90 24.70
CA SER A 48 18.38 -8.72 24.06
C SER A 48 17.36 -7.69 23.60
N LEU A 49 16.07 -8.04 23.58
CA LEU A 49 15.01 -7.12 23.22
C LEU A 49 14.70 -6.18 24.39
N ASP A 50 14.48 -4.92 24.05
CA ASP A 50 13.96 -3.95 25.01
C ASP A 50 12.51 -4.32 25.38
N SER A 51 12.33 -4.87 26.57
CA SER A 51 11.03 -5.35 27.06
C SER A 51 10.00 -4.25 27.27
N ASP A 52 10.42 -3.00 27.35
CA ASP A 52 9.50 -1.87 27.47
C ASP A 52 8.98 -1.45 26.09
N SER A 53 9.81 -1.55 25.07
CA SER A 53 9.41 -1.31 23.68
C SER A 53 8.68 -2.50 23.07
N TYR A 54 9.01 -3.74 23.45
CA TYR A 54 8.45 -4.98 22.92
C TYR A 54 7.97 -5.91 24.06
N PRO A 55 6.93 -5.53 24.81
CA PRO A 55 6.50 -6.30 25.98
C PRO A 55 5.95 -7.68 25.64
N PHE A 56 5.51 -7.88 24.41
CA PHE A 56 5.00 -9.17 23.90
C PHE A 56 5.53 -9.47 22.52
N ILE A 57 5.81 -10.74 22.30
CA ILE A 57 6.15 -11.30 21.00
C ILE A 57 5.15 -12.42 20.72
N SER A 58 4.62 -12.53 19.52
CA SER A 58 3.88 -13.70 19.11
C SER A 58 4.61 -14.51 18.05
N PHE A 59 4.40 -15.80 18.18
CA PHE A 59 4.88 -16.78 17.24
C PHE A 59 3.72 -17.72 16.93
N GLY A 60 3.39 -17.84 15.67
CA GLY A 60 2.30 -18.70 15.23
C GLY A 60 2.66 -19.45 13.97
N GLY A 61 1.93 -20.50 13.69
CA GLY A 61 2.16 -21.28 12.49
C GLY A 61 0.90 -21.90 11.92
N LYS A 62 0.90 -22.07 10.61
CA LYS A 62 -0.09 -22.78 9.85
C LYS A 62 0.58 -23.95 9.14
N PHE A 63 0.02 -25.12 9.32
CA PHE A 63 0.47 -26.33 8.64
C PHE A 63 -0.54 -26.73 7.56
N SER A 64 -0.06 -27.09 6.39
CA SER A 64 -0.77 -27.86 5.38
C SER A 64 0.12 -29.05 5.00
N GLN A 65 -0.41 -30.02 4.26
CA GLN A 65 0.21 -31.35 4.08
C GLN A 65 1.73 -31.34 3.81
N ASP A 66 2.25 -30.33 3.08
CA ASP A 66 3.67 -30.25 2.71
C ASP A 66 4.34 -28.91 3.04
N ILE A 67 3.63 -27.99 3.68
CA ILE A 67 4.15 -26.64 3.95
C ILE A 67 3.87 -26.23 5.39
N ALA A 68 4.92 -25.75 6.08
CA ALA A 68 4.81 -25.08 7.36
C ALA A 68 5.08 -23.58 7.17
N LEU A 69 4.08 -22.74 7.41
CA LEU A 69 4.22 -21.28 7.46
C LEU A 69 4.37 -20.86 8.91
N LEU A 70 5.50 -20.25 9.23
CA LEU A 70 5.80 -19.74 10.57
C LEU A 70 5.78 -18.21 10.53
N ASN A 71 4.99 -17.61 11.41
CA ASN A 71 4.86 -16.17 11.54
C ASN A 71 5.48 -15.71 12.86
N PHE A 72 6.35 -14.72 12.79
CA PHE A 72 6.88 -14.02 13.96
C PHE A 72 6.37 -12.58 13.93
N ASP A 73 5.79 -12.13 15.00
CA ASP A 73 5.26 -10.79 15.11
C ASP A 73 5.89 -10.05 16.31
N PHE A 74 6.62 -9.00 16.00
CA PHE A 74 7.29 -8.12 16.96
C PHE A 74 6.61 -6.76 16.91
N LYS A 75 5.72 -6.50 17.86
CA LYS A 75 5.05 -5.19 17.93
C LYS A 75 5.75 -4.29 18.92
N LYS A 76 6.34 -3.22 18.38
CA LYS A 76 6.82 -2.12 19.22
C LYS A 76 5.61 -1.39 19.80
N ILE A 77 5.56 -1.32 21.13
CA ILE A 77 4.64 -0.42 21.80
C ILE A 77 5.39 0.89 22.02
N ASN A 78 4.98 1.91 21.31
CA ASN A 78 5.42 3.25 21.67
C ASN A 78 4.81 3.54 23.04
N THR A 79 5.66 3.60 24.05
CA THR A 79 5.28 4.00 25.40
C THR A 79 4.94 5.49 25.40
N PHE A 80 3.82 5.85 24.82
CA PHE A 80 3.09 7.00 25.30
C PHE A 80 2.16 6.47 26.39
N SER A 81 2.64 6.64 27.60
CA SER A 81 1.93 6.34 28.81
C SER A 81 0.62 7.10 28.84
N GLN A 82 -0.46 6.37 28.66
CA GLN A 82 -1.63 6.46 29.54
C GLN A 82 -2.49 5.24 29.21
N GLU A 83 -3.01 4.59 30.22
CA GLU A 83 -4.12 3.66 30.13
C GLU A 83 -5.14 4.28 29.20
N GLY A 84 -5.11 3.89 27.92
CA GLY A 84 -5.74 4.72 26.93
C GLY A 84 -6.67 3.93 26.07
N GLU A 85 -7.87 4.34 26.15
CA GLU A 85 -8.76 4.33 25.02
C GLU A 85 -7.99 4.77 23.78
N ALA A 86 -8.18 4.06 22.65
CA ALA A 86 -7.70 4.53 21.37
C ALA A 86 -8.27 5.94 21.17
N TYR A 87 -7.43 6.95 21.22
CA TYR A 87 -7.90 8.31 20.99
C TYR A 87 -7.95 8.59 19.50
N THR A 88 -8.97 9.29 19.09
CA THR A 88 -9.10 9.80 17.75
C THR A 88 -8.29 11.09 17.66
N GLU A 89 -7.21 11.08 16.88
CA GLU A 89 -6.40 12.28 16.69
C GLU A 89 -7.15 13.30 15.85
N PHE A 90 -7.84 12.83 14.80
CA PHE A 90 -8.75 13.63 13.98
C PHE A 90 -9.77 12.74 13.28
N LEU A 91 -10.85 13.36 12.84
CA LEU A 91 -11.84 12.75 11.94
C LEU A 91 -11.80 13.48 10.60
N VAL A 92 -11.90 12.70 9.53
CA VAL A 92 -12.11 13.22 8.19
C VAL A 92 -13.46 12.73 7.67
N SER A 93 -14.06 13.49 6.79
CA SER A 93 -15.36 13.15 6.20
C SER A 93 -15.33 13.26 4.70
N SER A 94 -16.13 12.44 4.06
CA SER A 94 -16.54 12.55 2.66
C SER A 94 -18.01 12.96 2.61
N ASP A 95 -18.44 13.46 1.46
CA ASP A 95 -19.85 13.80 1.25
C ASP A 95 -20.68 12.52 1.01
N SER A 96 -20.04 11.43 0.59
CA SER A 96 -20.65 10.13 0.27
C SER A 96 -19.80 8.96 0.76
N GLU A 97 -20.27 7.74 0.56
CA GLU A 97 -19.58 6.50 0.96
C GLU A 97 -18.19 6.39 0.32
N ILE A 98 -17.18 6.02 1.12
CA ILE A 98 -15.81 5.84 0.64
C ILE A 98 -15.70 4.49 -0.07
N ILE A 99 -15.21 4.50 -1.31
CA ILE A 99 -15.01 3.29 -2.15
C ILE A 99 -13.54 2.96 -2.41
N LEU A 100 -12.64 3.91 -2.17
CA LEU A 100 -11.19 3.69 -2.22
C LEU A 100 -10.63 3.99 -0.84
N ASP A 101 -10.04 2.97 -0.21
CA ASP A 101 -9.40 3.11 1.09
C ASP A 101 -8.31 4.18 1.07
N PRO A 102 -8.03 4.83 2.21
CA PRO A 102 -7.03 5.87 2.29
C PRO A 102 -5.64 5.38 1.84
N ILE A 103 -5.07 6.07 0.85
CA ILE A 103 -3.73 5.84 0.32
C ILE A 103 -2.80 6.93 0.84
N TRP A 104 -1.68 6.51 1.42
CA TRP A 104 -0.65 7.44 1.90
C TRP A 104 0.14 8.04 0.75
N ILE A 105 0.22 9.38 0.75
CA ILE A 105 0.90 10.17 -0.26
C ILE A 105 2.06 10.92 0.41
N LYS A 106 3.28 10.66 -0.05
CA LYS A 106 4.45 11.36 0.47
C LYS A 106 4.40 12.83 0.10
N ASN A 107 4.44 13.68 1.11
CA ASN A 107 4.53 15.12 0.95
C ASN A 107 6.00 15.54 0.82
N HIS A 108 6.43 15.86 -0.39
CA HIS A 108 7.82 16.23 -0.68
C HIS A 108 8.26 17.57 -0.05
N THR A 109 7.33 18.37 0.47
CA THR A 109 7.64 19.66 1.11
C THR A 109 7.95 19.48 2.60
N THR A 110 7.16 18.64 3.32
CA THR A 110 7.32 18.39 4.75
C THR A 110 8.08 17.11 5.04
N ASN A 111 8.26 16.25 4.04
CA ASN A 111 8.78 14.89 4.13
C ASN A 111 7.91 13.93 4.97
N GLU A 112 6.69 14.33 5.32
CA GLU A 112 5.67 13.55 6.00
C GLU A 112 4.74 12.87 4.98
N TYR A 113 3.68 12.20 5.45
CA TYR A 113 2.70 11.57 4.59
C TYR A 113 1.34 12.21 4.81
N ASP A 114 0.78 12.75 3.74
CA ASP A 114 -0.63 13.11 3.61
C ASP A 114 -1.40 11.87 3.13
N PHE A 115 -2.71 11.95 2.91
CA PHE A 115 -3.47 10.84 2.37
C PHE A 115 -4.61 11.27 1.47
N VAL A 116 -5.01 10.35 0.60
CA VAL A 116 -6.13 10.52 -0.33
C VAL A 116 -7.09 9.34 -0.22
N PHE A 117 -8.35 9.57 -0.50
CA PHE A 117 -9.36 8.54 -0.69
C PHE A 117 -10.42 9.01 -1.69
N GLN A 118 -11.22 8.09 -2.22
CA GLN A 118 -12.28 8.41 -3.17
C GLN A 118 -13.62 7.93 -2.65
N ASP A 119 -14.68 8.71 -2.87
CA ASP A 119 -16.05 8.33 -2.57
C ASP A 119 -16.79 7.75 -3.80
N ILE A 120 -18.03 7.27 -3.58
CA ILE A 120 -18.86 6.64 -4.61
C ILE A 120 -19.31 7.62 -5.72
N GLU A 121 -19.30 8.92 -5.43
CA GLU A 121 -19.58 9.97 -6.42
C GLU A 121 -18.35 10.35 -7.24
N ASN A 122 -17.30 9.55 -7.14
CA ASN A 122 -16.00 9.73 -7.80
C ASN A 122 -15.26 11.01 -7.38
N VAL A 123 -15.51 11.53 -6.20
CA VAL A 123 -14.75 12.65 -5.66
C VAL A 123 -13.49 12.13 -4.98
N LEU A 124 -12.33 12.60 -5.45
CA LEU A 124 -11.03 12.35 -4.81
C LEU A 124 -10.76 13.44 -3.79
N TYR A 125 -10.53 13.05 -2.54
CA TYR A 125 -10.21 13.92 -1.43
C TYR A 125 -8.72 13.82 -1.09
N TYR A 126 -8.08 14.94 -0.84
CA TYR A 126 -6.70 15.01 -0.35
C TYR A 126 -6.67 15.71 1.00
N TYR A 127 -6.21 14.99 2.00
CA TYR A 127 -6.09 15.47 3.38
C TYR A 127 -4.63 15.50 3.83
N SER A 128 -4.29 16.48 4.65
CA SER A 128 -3.01 16.50 5.36
C SER A 128 -2.97 15.43 6.44
N ASN A 129 -1.78 15.10 6.90
CA ASN A 129 -1.54 14.24 8.06
C ASN A 129 -2.12 14.76 9.39
N LYS A 130 -2.65 15.97 9.39
CA LYS A 130 -3.35 16.59 10.53
C LYS A 130 -4.88 16.59 10.37
N GLY A 131 -5.39 15.89 9.36
CA GLY A 131 -6.82 15.80 9.09
C GLY A 131 -7.44 17.03 8.44
N ASN A 132 -6.64 17.97 7.91
CA ASN A 132 -7.19 19.12 7.20
C ASN A 132 -7.40 18.79 5.73
N LEU A 133 -8.60 19.04 5.22
CA LEU A 133 -8.89 18.94 3.79
C LEU A 133 -8.04 19.99 3.04
N ILE A 134 -7.20 19.52 2.12
CA ILE A 134 -6.38 20.40 1.28
C ILE A 134 -7.13 20.73 0.00
N TRP A 135 -7.67 19.71 -0.65
CA TRP A 135 -8.53 19.87 -1.83
C TRP A 135 -9.37 18.63 -2.08
N ARG A 136 -10.37 18.78 -2.96
CA ARG A 136 -11.14 17.70 -3.54
C ARG A 136 -11.31 17.91 -5.04
N ARG A 137 -11.43 16.82 -5.81
CA ARG A 137 -11.59 16.84 -7.27
C ARG A 137 -12.56 15.77 -7.72
N ASN A 138 -13.46 16.14 -8.61
CA ASN A 138 -14.32 15.17 -9.30
C ASN A 138 -13.47 14.47 -10.37
N LEU A 139 -13.53 13.17 -10.40
CA LEU A 139 -12.96 12.33 -11.44
C LEU A 139 -14.06 11.85 -12.38
N SER A 140 -13.67 11.35 -13.56
CA SER A 140 -14.62 10.79 -14.54
C SER A 140 -15.27 9.50 -14.06
N SER A 141 -14.49 8.67 -13.35
CA SER A 141 -14.95 7.41 -12.79
C SER A 141 -14.04 6.95 -11.65
N ARG A 142 -14.26 5.73 -11.16
CA ARG A 142 -13.48 5.14 -10.07
C ARG A 142 -12.01 4.97 -10.45
N ILE A 143 -11.12 5.23 -9.48
CA ILE A 143 -9.68 4.94 -9.61
C ILE A 143 -9.47 3.43 -9.66
N ILE A 144 -8.65 2.98 -10.61
CA ILE A 144 -8.28 1.58 -10.82
C ILE A 144 -6.88 1.34 -10.27
N GLY A 145 -6.81 0.56 -9.20
CA GLY A 145 -5.57 0.23 -8.52
C GLY A 145 -5.02 1.36 -7.64
N ASP A 146 -3.70 1.42 -7.53
CA ASP A 146 -3.01 2.35 -6.64
C ASP A 146 -2.71 3.69 -7.32
N ILE A 147 -2.57 4.72 -6.50
CA ILE A 147 -1.98 6.00 -6.90
C ILE A 147 -0.46 5.90 -6.80
N LYS A 148 0.24 6.08 -7.91
CA LYS A 148 1.70 6.08 -7.97
C LYS A 148 2.23 7.51 -7.83
N GLN A 149 3.34 7.67 -7.12
CA GLN A 149 4.01 8.98 -7.06
C GLN A 149 5.24 8.98 -7.95
N ILE A 150 5.33 9.96 -8.83
CA ILE A 150 6.47 10.17 -9.73
C ILE A 150 6.98 11.61 -9.64
N ASP A 151 8.26 11.81 -9.92
CA ASP A 151 8.86 13.12 -10.12
C ASP A 151 9.03 13.34 -11.64
N ALA A 152 7.92 13.64 -12.31
CA ALA A 152 7.87 13.76 -13.77
C ALA A 152 8.77 14.87 -14.31
N TYR A 153 9.03 15.89 -13.50
CA TYR A 153 9.86 17.04 -13.87
C TYR A 153 11.30 16.96 -13.38
N LYS A 154 11.68 15.89 -12.66
CA LYS A 154 13.04 15.69 -12.10
C LYS A 154 13.50 16.83 -11.20
N ASN A 155 12.59 17.47 -10.48
CA ASN A 155 12.86 18.63 -9.63
C ASN A 155 12.61 18.36 -8.14
N GLY A 156 12.43 17.09 -7.76
CA GLY A 156 12.15 16.65 -6.39
C GLY A 156 10.70 16.81 -5.96
N ARG A 157 9.82 17.35 -6.81
CA ARG A 157 8.39 17.48 -6.51
C ARG A 157 7.64 16.29 -7.05
N LEU A 158 6.91 15.62 -6.17
CA LEU A 158 6.15 14.41 -6.51
C LEU A 158 4.76 14.78 -7.03
N GLN A 159 4.35 14.10 -8.08
CA GLN A 159 3.00 14.13 -8.63
C GLN A 159 2.33 12.77 -8.42
N MET A 160 1.01 12.78 -8.34
CA MET A 160 0.16 11.59 -8.22
C MET A 160 -0.29 11.16 -9.61
N LEU A 161 0.10 9.97 -10.01
CA LEU A 161 -0.25 9.34 -11.28
C LEU A 161 -1.19 8.16 -11.02
N PHE A 162 -2.35 8.16 -11.64
CA PHE A 162 -3.35 7.10 -11.54
C PHE A 162 -4.27 7.09 -12.75
N ARG A 163 -5.04 6.03 -12.91
CA ARG A 163 -6.05 5.94 -13.96
C ARG A 163 -7.43 5.70 -13.38
N THR A 164 -8.41 6.13 -14.15
CA THR A 164 -9.80 5.65 -14.11
C THR A 164 -10.03 4.70 -15.30
N GLU A 165 -11.27 4.31 -15.57
CA GLU A 165 -11.60 3.51 -16.76
C GLU A 165 -11.24 4.22 -18.05
N ASP A 166 -11.55 5.50 -18.12
CA ASP A 166 -11.56 6.33 -19.32
C ASP A 166 -10.45 7.39 -19.35
N ARG A 167 -9.66 7.53 -18.27
CA ARG A 167 -8.69 8.62 -18.20
C ARG A 167 -7.44 8.30 -17.38
N LEU A 168 -6.30 8.77 -17.85
CA LEU A 168 -5.05 8.88 -17.06
C LEU A 168 -4.99 10.27 -16.43
N TYR A 169 -4.63 10.32 -15.15
CA TYR A 169 -4.48 11.57 -14.40
C TYR A 169 -3.08 11.71 -13.84
N LEU A 170 -2.52 12.90 -13.97
CA LEU A 170 -1.35 13.34 -13.21
C LEU A 170 -1.71 14.62 -12.48
N PHE A 171 -1.77 14.57 -11.14
CA PHE A 171 -2.03 15.72 -10.29
C PHE A 171 -0.79 16.14 -9.51
N ASP A 172 -0.57 17.44 -9.43
CA ASP A 172 0.39 17.98 -8.47
C ASP A 172 -0.18 17.91 -7.04
N ARG A 173 0.65 18.28 -6.06
CA ARG A 173 0.22 18.29 -4.65
C ARG A 173 -0.94 19.25 -4.36
N ASN A 174 -1.11 20.28 -5.17
CA ASN A 174 -2.19 21.26 -5.02
C ASN A 174 -3.49 20.83 -5.72
N GLY A 175 -3.51 19.64 -6.31
CA GLY A 175 -4.64 19.11 -7.07
C GLY A 175 -4.80 19.77 -8.44
N ASN A 176 -3.75 20.40 -8.96
CA ASN A 176 -3.75 20.86 -10.34
C ASN A 176 -3.38 19.72 -11.27
N GLN A 177 -4.14 19.59 -12.33
CA GLN A 177 -3.88 18.61 -13.37
C GLN A 177 -2.65 19.03 -14.17
N VAL A 178 -1.74 18.08 -14.36
CA VAL A 178 -0.55 18.23 -15.19
C VAL A 178 -0.87 17.74 -16.60
N ASN A 179 -0.82 18.61 -17.58
CA ASN A 179 -1.42 18.35 -18.90
C ASN A 179 -0.75 17.24 -19.70
N ASP A 180 0.57 17.09 -19.63
CA ASP A 180 1.32 16.15 -20.48
C ASP A 180 0.96 14.67 -20.23
N LEU A 181 0.58 14.32 -19.01
CA LEU A 181 0.20 12.96 -18.59
C LEU A 181 -1.25 12.86 -18.12
N SER A 182 -2.11 13.79 -18.51
CA SER A 182 -3.54 13.74 -18.21
C SER A 182 -4.31 13.77 -19.52
N PHE A 183 -4.75 12.59 -19.97
CA PHE A 183 -5.44 12.41 -21.25
C PHE A 183 -6.46 11.27 -21.19
N ASP A 184 -7.39 11.29 -22.13
CA ASP A 184 -8.43 10.28 -22.23
C ASP A 184 -7.83 8.95 -22.72
N LEU A 185 -8.34 7.85 -22.18
CA LEU A 185 -7.96 6.50 -22.51
C LEU A 185 -9.06 5.83 -23.34
N GLU A 186 -8.67 4.86 -24.15
CA GLU A 186 -9.64 4.01 -24.82
C GLU A 186 -10.37 3.14 -23.80
N LEU A 187 -11.67 2.98 -24.00
CA LEU A 187 -12.48 2.07 -23.20
C LEU A 187 -12.17 0.62 -23.60
N ALA A 188 -12.01 -0.24 -22.65
CA ALA A 188 -11.73 -1.65 -22.81
C ALA A 188 -12.55 -2.48 -21.82
N ASN A 189 -12.77 -3.77 -22.14
CA ASN A 189 -13.51 -4.67 -21.24
C ASN A 189 -12.63 -5.15 -20.07
N ASN A 190 -11.35 -5.33 -20.33
CA ASN A 190 -10.39 -5.75 -19.32
C ASN A 190 -9.34 -4.66 -19.08
N ILE A 191 -9.40 -4.07 -17.91
CA ILE A 191 -8.61 -2.90 -17.53
C ILE A 191 -7.81 -3.23 -16.28
N ASN A 192 -6.47 -3.12 -16.37
CA ASN A 192 -5.60 -3.31 -15.22
C ASN A 192 -5.10 -1.96 -14.65
N PRO A 193 -4.70 -1.91 -13.37
CA PRO A 193 -3.94 -0.80 -12.82
C PRO A 193 -2.72 -0.46 -13.68
N ILE A 194 -2.31 0.80 -13.67
CA ILE A 194 -1.10 1.23 -14.36
C ILE A 194 0.15 0.61 -13.74
N SER A 195 1.15 0.32 -14.57
CA SER A 195 2.51 0.03 -14.11
C SER A 195 3.43 1.21 -14.38
N VAL A 196 4.32 1.51 -13.44
CA VAL A 196 5.31 2.59 -13.57
C VAL A 196 6.69 2.02 -13.30
N PHE A 197 7.60 2.20 -14.25
CA PHE A 197 8.97 1.70 -14.16
C PHE A 197 9.97 2.84 -14.28
N ASP A 198 11.04 2.77 -13.50
CA ASP A 198 12.22 3.63 -13.59
C ASP A 198 13.45 2.71 -13.65
N TYR A 199 13.73 2.17 -14.84
CA TYR A 199 14.72 1.11 -15.07
C TYR A 199 16.12 1.49 -14.57
N GLU A 200 16.50 2.75 -14.75
CA GLU A 200 17.83 3.24 -14.44
C GLU A 200 17.88 4.07 -13.16
N LYS A 201 16.73 4.19 -12.46
CA LYS A 201 16.56 5.03 -11.26
C LYS A 201 16.95 6.50 -11.49
N ASN A 202 16.75 6.99 -12.71
CA ASN A 202 17.09 8.34 -13.16
C ASN A 202 15.85 9.20 -13.44
N ARG A 203 14.66 8.72 -13.02
CA ARG A 203 13.36 9.36 -13.22
C ARG A 203 12.94 9.46 -14.69
N ASN A 204 13.47 8.58 -15.54
CA ASN A 204 12.95 8.35 -16.89
C ASN A 204 11.82 7.32 -16.83
N TYR A 205 10.70 7.73 -16.26
CA TYR A 205 9.58 6.82 -16.05
C TYR A 205 9.04 6.26 -17.35
N ARG A 206 8.61 5.00 -17.29
CA ARG A 206 7.82 4.30 -18.28
C ARG A 206 6.48 3.95 -17.65
N ILE A 207 5.42 4.46 -18.23
CA ILE A 207 4.06 4.26 -17.77
C ILE A 207 3.43 3.28 -18.72
N VAL A 208 3.03 2.13 -18.20
CA VAL A 208 2.48 1.03 -18.99
C VAL A 208 1.01 0.87 -18.67
N ILE A 209 0.22 0.87 -19.72
CA ILE A 209 -1.23 0.72 -19.67
C ILE A 209 -1.61 -0.49 -20.54
N THR A 210 -2.55 -1.29 -20.06
CA THR A 210 -3.08 -2.43 -20.79
C THR A 210 -4.55 -2.20 -21.15
N TYR A 211 -4.95 -2.72 -22.31
CA TYR A 211 -6.30 -2.71 -22.84
C TYR A 211 -6.58 -4.10 -23.41
N ASP A 212 -7.47 -4.84 -22.79
CA ASP A 212 -7.76 -6.22 -23.20
C ASP A 212 -6.45 -7.02 -23.44
N ASN A 213 -6.13 -7.33 -24.69
CA ASN A 213 -4.91 -8.05 -25.09
C ASN A 213 -3.77 -7.14 -25.62
N GLN A 214 -3.83 -5.84 -25.35
CA GLN A 214 -2.85 -4.87 -25.84
C GLN A 214 -2.09 -4.22 -24.68
N ILE A 215 -0.88 -3.76 -24.96
CA ILE A 215 -0.03 -3.04 -24.03
C ILE A 215 0.56 -1.80 -24.70
N ILE A 216 0.43 -0.66 -24.07
CA ILE A 216 1.00 0.61 -24.54
C ILE A 216 1.92 1.18 -23.47
N MET A 217 3.06 1.69 -23.91
CA MET A 217 4.03 2.32 -23.03
C MET A 217 4.16 3.81 -23.35
N TYR A 218 4.04 4.65 -22.33
CA TYR A 218 4.24 6.09 -22.41
C TYR A 218 5.51 6.50 -21.64
N ASP A 219 6.13 7.58 -22.07
CA ASP A 219 7.17 8.28 -21.30
C ASP A 219 6.55 9.26 -20.27
N ALA A 220 7.41 9.89 -19.46
CA ALA A 220 6.97 10.87 -18.46
C ALA A 220 6.36 12.16 -19.05
N LYS A 221 6.36 12.31 -20.37
CA LYS A 221 5.73 13.44 -21.11
C LYS A 221 4.43 13.03 -21.81
N GLY A 222 3.93 11.82 -21.53
CA GLY A 222 2.71 11.30 -22.15
C GLY A 222 2.86 10.87 -23.62
N LYS A 223 4.09 10.75 -24.13
CA LYS A 223 4.33 10.27 -25.50
C LYS A 223 4.52 8.78 -25.51
N ILE A 224 3.95 8.12 -26.52
CA ILE A 224 4.18 6.70 -26.75
C ILE A 224 5.67 6.46 -27.00
N VAL A 225 6.22 5.46 -26.34
CA VAL A 225 7.64 5.10 -26.42
C VAL A 225 7.91 4.42 -27.74
N ASN A 226 8.73 5.05 -28.59
CA ASN A 226 9.14 4.48 -29.87
C ASN A 226 9.93 3.17 -29.66
N GLY A 227 9.63 2.17 -30.48
CA GLY A 227 10.29 0.85 -30.42
C GLY A 227 9.71 -0.10 -29.37
N PHE A 228 8.70 0.32 -28.60
CA PHE A 228 7.88 -0.57 -27.80
C PHE A 228 6.51 -0.70 -28.46
N SER A 229 6.38 -1.67 -29.33
CA SER A 229 5.15 -1.97 -30.05
C SER A 229 5.02 -3.48 -30.23
N PRO A 230 4.80 -4.23 -29.15
CA PRO A 230 4.55 -5.66 -29.27
C PRO A 230 3.23 -5.90 -30.02
N ASP A 231 3.16 -7.03 -30.73
CA ASP A 231 1.90 -7.49 -31.31
C ASP A 231 0.87 -7.75 -30.20
N ASN A 232 -0.41 -7.76 -30.58
CA ASN A 232 -1.48 -8.12 -29.66
C ASN A 232 -1.27 -9.55 -29.13
N PHE A 233 -1.51 -9.73 -27.85
CA PHE A 233 -1.40 -11.05 -27.22
C PHE A 233 -2.58 -11.95 -27.65
N SER A 234 -2.40 -13.26 -27.50
CA SER A 234 -3.42 -14.25 -27.87
C SER A 234 -4.66 -14.23 -26.98
N SER A 235 -4.57 -13.67 -25.80
CA SER A 235 -5.68 -13.49 -24.85
C SER A 235 -5.49 -12.21 -24.03
N ASP A 236 -6.50 -11.85 -23.26
CA ASP A 236 -6.48 -10.66 -22.43
C ASP A 236 -5.37 -10.71 -21.37
N ILE A 237 -4.83 -9.55 -21.08
CA ILE A 237 -3.84 -9.36 -20.02
C ILE A 237 -4.61 -9.23 -18.70
N ILE A 238 -4.44 -10.19 -17.79
CA ILE A 238 -5.23 -10.31 -16.57
C ILE A 238 -4.61 -9.63 -15.34
N LYS A 239 -3.37 -9.15 -15.47
CA LYS A 239 -2.68 -8.40 -14.40
C LYS A 239 -1.81 -7.28 -14.95
N SER A 240 -1.60 -6.27 -14.11
CA SER A 240 -0.64 -5.21 -14.41
C SER A 240 0.74 -5.77 -14.73
N PRO A 241 1.38 -5.36 -15.84
CA PRO A 241 2.72 -5.79 -16.21
C PRO A 241 3.75 -5.50 -15.13
N VAL A 242 4.74 -6.37 -15.03
CA VAL A 242 5.84 -6.27 -14.05
C VAL A 242 7.17 -6.15 -14.79
N HIS A 243 8.04 -5.26 -14.32
CA HIS A 243 9.41 -5.16 -14.81
C HIS A 243 10.33 -6.07 -14.02
N ILE A 244 11.18 -6.80 -14.72
CA ILE A 244 12.29 -7.57 -14.15
C ILE A 244 13.59 -7.28 -14.92
N ARG A 245 14.73 -7.36 -14.24
CA ARG A 245 16.04 -7.24 -14.88
C ARG A 245 16.83 -8.53 -14.67
N ILE A 246 17.26 -9.13 -15.78
CA ILE A 246 18.05 -10.37 -15.79
C ILE A 246 19.29 -10.13 -16.66
N ASP A 247 20.48 -10.39 -16.11
CA ASP A 247 21.75 -10.24 -16.82
C ASP A 247 21.92 -8.88 -17.52
N GLY A 248 21.48 -7.81 -16.84
CA GLY A 248 21.58 -6.44 -17.34
C GLY A 248 20.54 -6.06 -18.40
N ARG A 249 19.64 -6.96 -18.77
CA ARG A 249 18.53 -6.71 -19.72
C ARG A 249 17.22 -6.52 -18.97
N ASP A 250 16.43 -5.56 -19.45
CA ASP A 250 15.10 -5.26 -18.91
C ASP A 250 14.02 -6.05 -19.66
N TYR A 251 13.15 -6.67 -18.89
CA TYR A 251 12.00 -7.43 -19.41
C TYR A 251 10.71 -6.91 -18.79
N ILE A 252 9.64 -6.90 -19.59
CA ILE A 252 8.29 -6.66 -19.11
C ILE A 252 7.54 -7.98 -19.19
N VAL A 253 7.09 -8.43 -18.03
CA VAL A 253 6.35 -9.68 -17.88
C VAL A 253 4.87 -9.36 -17.82
N VAL A 254 4.10 -10.03 -18.66
CA VAL A 254 2.63 -9.99 -18.70
C VAL A 254 2.07 -11.36 -18.34
N GLN A 255 0.90 -11.37 -17.74
CA GLN A 255 0.14 -12.59 -17.46
C GLN A 255 -1.13 -12.54 -18.30
N LEU A 256 -1.33 -13.60 -19.08
CA LEU A 256 -2.50 -13.83 -19.93
C LEU A 256 -3.46 -14.79 -19.26
#